data_b526498db4f3d3397eed8a50b8f62570
#
_entry.id   b526498db4f3d3397eed8a50b8f62570
#
_cell.length_a   1.000
_cell.length_b   1.000
_cell.length_c   1.000
_cell.angle_alpha   90.00
_cell.angle_beta   90.00
_cell.angle_gamma   90.00
#
_symmetry.space_group_name_H-M   'P 1'
#
loop_
_entity.id
_entity.type
_entity.pdbx_description
1 polymer ?
#
loop_
_entity_poly.entity_id
_entity_poly.type
_entity_poly.pdbx_seq_one_letter_code
_entity_poly.pdbx_strand_id
1 'polypeptide(L)'
;CGATVLLDVKLGGNLFGHIIAWLGGAFAGLTVCLIKKLREKDGPVVIYLYFCMLGAIISFPAFIANPKIPESGTEWLMTAGIVCSSIVAQLLMNQGYQYCKSWEGGLFLTSEIIYAAAFGIYFLGELTTWRFWGGGLLIFGSVVYLNHVNAKRNSYSIKSVIQNHPSVQ
;
A
#
# COMPACT_ATOMS: atom_id res chain seq x y z
N CYS A 1 -2.22 -16.40 4.67
CA CYS A 1 -1.27 -17.11 5.57
C CYS A 1 -0.15 -16.19 6.11
N GLY A 2 0.57 -15.39 5.27
CA GLY A 2 1.66 -14.52 5.76
C GLY A 2 1.19 -13.46 6.77
N ALA A 3 0.08 -12.79 6.51
CA ALA A 3 -0.48 -11.76 7.39
C ALA A 3 -0.95 -12.33 8.75
N THR A 4 -1.45 -13.57 8.79
CA THR A 4 -1.87 -14.23 10.05
C THR A 4 -0.68 -14.61 10.92
N VAL A 5 0.46 -14.95 10.33
CA VAL A 5 1.70 -15.23 11.04
C VAL A 5 2.30 -13.96 11.63
N LEU A 6 2.24 -12.84 10.88
CA LEU A 6 2.72 -11.52 11.31
C LEU A 6 1.92 -10.98 12.51
N LEU A 7 0.60 -11.12 12.50
CA LEU A 7 -0.29 -10.53 13.51
C LEU A 7 -0.30 -11.28 14.85
N ASP A 8 0.52 -12.30 15.02
CA ASP A 8 0.59 -13.10 16.27
C ASP A 8 -0.80 -13.39 16.85
N VAL A 9 -1.64 -14.06 16.06
CA VAL A 9 -3.01 -14.41 16.46
C VAL A 9 -2.95 -15.36 17.64
N LYS A 10 -2.76 -14.84 18.84
CA LYS A 10 -3.08 -15.54 20.07
C LYS A 10 -4.58 -15.68 20.10
N LEU A 11 -5.10 -16.90 20.11
CA LEU A 11 -6.52 -17.25 20.24
C LEU A 11 -7.22 -16.65 21.50
N GLY A 12 -6.48 -15.94 22.35
CA GLY A 12 -6.96 -15.17 23.51
C GLY A 12 -6.89 -13.66 23.37
N GLY A 13 -6.44 -13.12 22.22
CA GLY A 13 -6.40 -11.68 21.95
C GLY A 13 -7.71 -11.16 21.35
N ASN A 14 -7.85 -9.85 21.24
CA ASN A 14 -9.03 -9.15 20.72
C ASN A 14 -9.35 -9.59 19.28
N LEU A 15 -10.19 -10.61 19.12
CA LEU A 15 -10.65 -11.15 17.82
C LEU A 15 -11.20 -10.01 16.92
N PHE A 16 -11.87 -9.03 17.55
CA PHE A 16 -12.39 -7.84 16.90
C PHE A 16 -11.27 -7.01 16.22
N GLY A 17 -10.12 -6.80 16.88
CA GLY A 17 -8.98 -6.09 16.30
C GLY A 17 -8.40 -6.81 15.08
N HIS A 18 -8.36 -8.15 15.10
CA HIS A 18 -7.88 -8.92 13.96
C HIS A 18 -8.83 -8.85 12.77
N ILE A 19 -10.14 -8.88 13.00
CA ILE A 19 -11.14 -8.72 11.93
C ILE A 19 -11.02 -7.34 11.29
N ILE A 20 -10.88 -6.28 12.10
CA ILE A 20 -10.69 -4.90 11.59
C ILE A 20 -9.41 -4.80 10.77
N ALA A 21 -8.31 -5.37 11.22
CA ALA A 21 -7.05 -5.37 10.47
C ALA A 21 -7.17 -6.10 9.11
N TRP A 22 -7.89 -7.22 9.07
CA TRP A 22 -8.18 -7.94 7.83
C TRP A 22 -9.03 -7.12 6.86
N LEU A 23 -10.09 -6.48 7.37
CA LEU A 23 -10.93 -5.59 6.57
C LEU A 23 -10.14 -4.40 6.06
N GLY A 24 -9.29 -3.78 6.90
CA GLY A 24 -8.40 -2.70 6.49
C GLY A 24 -7.48 -3.11 5.34
N GLY A 25 -6.87 -4.28 5.40
CA GLY A 25 -6.04 -4.82 4.31
C GLY A 25 -6.83 -5.06 3.01
N ALA A 26 -8.06 -5.58 3.11
CA ALA A 26 -8.92 -5.78 1.96
C ALA A 26 -9.31 -4.45 1.30
N PHE A 27 -9.68 -3.45 2.09
CA PHE A 27 -9.99 -2.10 1.59
C PHE A 27 -8.77 -1.41 0.99
N ALA A 28 -7.58 -1.58 1.57
CA ALA A 28 -6.34 -1.05 0.99
C ALA A 28 -6.06 -1.64 -0.39
N GLY A 29 -6.20 -2.95 -0.56
CA GLY A 29 -6.06 -3.60 -1.87
C GLY A 29 -7.10 -3.13 -2.89
N LEU A 30 -8.35 -2.96 -2.48
CA LEU A 30 -9.42 -2.41 -3.32
C LEU A 30 -9.11 -0.98 -3.76
N THR A 31 -8.59 -0.15 -2.86
CA THR A 31 -8.21 1.24 -3.14
C THR A 31 -7.17 1.32 -4.26
N VAL A 32 -6.15 0.48 -4.25
CA VAL A 32 -5.13 0.43 -5.31
C VAL A 32 -5.76 0.13 -6.69
N CYS A 33 -6.67 -0.85 -6.75
CA CYS A 33 -7.38 -1.19 -7.99
C CYS A 33 -8.26 -0.04 -8.48
N LEU A 34 -8.95 0.65 -7.56
CA LEU A 34 -9.80 1.80 -7.88
C LEU A 34 -8.98 2.99 -8.37
N ILE A 35 -7.88 3.34 -7.69
CA ILE A 35 -6.98 4.43 -8.11
C ILE A 35 -6.50 4.17 -9.53
N LYS A 36 -6.06 2.96 -9.83
CA LYS A 36 -5.62 2.63 -11.17
C LYS A 36 -6.71 2.85 -12.22
N LYS A 37 -7.94 2.42 -11.95
CA LYS A 37 -9.07 2.61 -12.87
C LYS A 37 -9.45 4.09 -13.02
N LEU A 38 -9.39 4.87 -11.94
CA LEU A 38 -9.65 6.31 -12.00
C LEU A 38 -8.57 7.05 -12.78
N ARG A 39 -7.31 6.61 -12.68
CA ARG A 39 -6.18 7.21 -13.40
C ARG A 39 -6.29 7.11 -14.93
N GLU A 40 -7.15 6.27 -15.44
CA GLU A 40 -7.46 6.23 -16.88
C GLU A 40 -8.24 7.48 -17.35
N LYS A 41 -8.95 8.16 -16.43
CA LYS A 41 -9.81 9.31 -16.73
C LYS A 41 -9.35 10.60 -16.07
N ASP A 42 -8.89 10.53 -14.83
CA ASP A 42 -8.62 11.68 -13.98
C ASP A 42 -7.11 11.86 -13.68
N GLY A 43 -6.69 13.12 -13.48
CA GLY A 43 -5.32 13.45 -13.10
C GLY A 43 -4.97 13.01 -11.68
N PRO A 44 -3.67 12.81 -11.35
CA PRO A 44 -3.24 12.38 -10.02
C PRO A 44 -3.64 13.35 -8.92
N VAL A 45 -3.65 14.64 -9.22
CA VAL A 45 -4.00 15.72 -8.28
C VAL A 45 -5.49 15.66 -7.92
N VAL A 46 -6.36 15.41 -8.91
CA VAL A 46 -7.81 15.32 -8.69
C VAL A 46 -8.15 14.16 -7.76
N ILE A 47 -7.59 12.99 -8.03
CA ILE A 47 -7.78 11.79 -7.21
C ILE A 47 -7.30 12.04 -5.77
N TYR A 48 -6.14 12.68 -5.63
CA TYR A 48 -5.58 13.01 -4.33
C TYR A 48 -6.44 14.02 -3.56
N LEU A 49 -6.97 15.04 -4.22
CA LEU A 49 -7.88 16.00 -3.60
C LEU A 49 -9.15 15.34 -3.05
N TYR A 50 -9.79 14.47 -3.83
CA TYR A 50 -10.96 13.71 -3.35
C TYR A 50 -10.61 12.82 -2.16
N PHE A 51 -9.46 12.17 -2.18
CA PHE A 51 -8.98 11.36 -1.06
C PHE A 51 -8.79 12.22 0.21
N CYS A 52 -8.14 13.39 0.08
CA CYS A 52 -7.94 14.31 1.19
C CYS A 52 -9.27 14.87 1.73
N MET A 53 -10.21 15.25 0.86
CA MET A 53 -11.54 15.74 1.26
C MET A 53 -12.32 14.69 2.06
N LEU A 54 -12.38 13.46 1.56
CA LEU A 54 -13.04 12.36 2.25
C LEU A 54 -12.36 12.05 3.59
N GLY A 55 -11.03 11.99 3.60
CA GLY A 55 -10.24 11.79 4.82
C GLY A 55 -10.49 12.89 5.86
N ALA A 56 -10.54 14.15 5.44
CA ALA A 56 -10.83 15.28 6.31
C ALA A 56 -12.25 15.18 6.92
N ILE A 57 -13.27 14.88 6.10
CA ILE A 57 -14.66 14.74 6.56
C ILE A 57 -14.78 13.61 7.58
N ILE A 58 -14.14 12.46 7.34
CA ILE A 58 -14.19 11.29 8.24
C ILE A 58 -13.42 11.56 9.54
N SER A 59 -12.29 12.27 9.48
CA SER A 59 -11.43 12.55 10.64
C SER A 59 -11.94 13.73 11.48
N PHE A 60 -12.78 14.61 10.92
CA PHE A 60 -13.26 15.83 11.56
C PHE A 60 -14.00 15.59 12.89
N PRO A 61 -14.93 14.62 13.01
CA PRO A 61 -15.60 14.34 14.28
C PRO A 61 -14.62 13.87 15.38
N ALA A 62 -13.64 13.05 15.02
CA ALA A 62 -12.63 12.58 15.94
C ALA A 62 -11.71 13.71 16.42
N PHE A 63 -11.40 14.66 15.54
CA PHE A 63 -10.61 15.85 15.88
C PHE A 63 -11.38 16.78 16.84
N ILE A 64 -12.69 16.99 16.64
CA ILE A 64 -13.50 17.81 17.54
C ILE A 64 -13.59 17.18 18.93
N ALA A 65 -13.70 15.84 19.00
CA ALA A 65 -13.80 15.13 20.27
C ALA A 65 -12.53 15.25 21.13
N ASN A 66 -11.34 15.30 20.49
CA ASN A 66 -10.05 15.41 21.18
C ASN A 66 -9.08 16.26 20.35
N PRO A 67 -9.21 17.59 20.37
CA PRO A 67 -8.35 18.48 19.61
C PRO A 67 -6.92 18.45 20.19
N LYS A 68 -6.00 17.84 19.47
CA LYS A 68 -4.56 17.90 19.75
C LYS A 68 -3.90 18.77 18.69
N ILE A 69 -3.55 19.98 19.09
CA ILE A 69 -2.86 20.95 18.25
C ILE A 69 -1.39 20.98 18.70
N PRO A 70 -0.41 21.01 17.78
CA PRO A 70 0.99 21.16 18.15
C PRO A 70 1.21 22.43 18.97
N GLU A 71 1.88 22.33 20.12
CA GLU A 71 2.12 23.44 21.04
C GLU A 71 3.50 24.09 20.81
N SER A 72 4.45 23.31 20.30
CA SER A 72 5.83 23.74 20.07
C SER A 72 6.10 24.05 18.59
N GLY A 73 6.96 25.02 18.31
CA GLY A 73 7.45 25.33 16.97
C GLY A 73 8.14 24.11 16.29
N THR A 74 8.82 23.29 17.09
CA THR A 74 9.44 22.04 16.60
C THR A 74 8.40 21.03 16.13
N GLU A 75 7.28 20.90 16.85
CA GLU A 75 6.17 20.01 16.47
C GLU A 75 5.50 20.49 15.18
N TRP A 76 5.32 21.81 15.02
CA TRP A 76 4.82 22.38 13.77
C TRP A 76 5.76 22.11 12.60
N LEU A 77 7.07 22.24 12.80
CA LEU A 77 8.05 21.95 11.73
C LEU A 77 8.04 20.47 11.35
N MET A 78 8.00 19.57 12.32
CA MET A 78 7.90 18.12 12.07
C MET A 78 6.60 17.76 11.37
N THR A 79 5.47 18.31 11.80
CA THR A 79 4.16 18.09 11.18
C THR A 79 4.15 18.59 9.74
N ALA A 80 4.68 19.78 9.47
CA ALA A 80 4.80 20.31 8.12
C ALA A 80 5.70 19.44 7.24
N GLY A 81 6.81 18.94 7.76
CA GLY A 81 7.70 18.02 7.06
C GLY A 81 7.00 16.71 6.68
N ILE A 82 6.26 16.10 7.60
CA ILE A 82 5.48 14.89 7.35
C ILE A 82 4.41 15.14 6.28
N VAL A 83 3.67 16.25 6.38
CA VAL A 83 2.61 16.60 5.42
C VAL A 83 3.19 16.82 4.02
N CYS A 84 4.26 17.61 3.89
CA CYS A 84 4.90 17.85 2.59
C CYS A 84 5.44 16.56 1.96
N SER A 85 6.14 15.76 2.74
CA SER A 85 6.67 14.46 2.29
C SER A 85 5.55 13.52 1.86
N SER A 86 4.45 13.46 2.62
CA SER A 86 3.28 12.64 2.30
C SER A 86 2.59 13.08 1.01
N ILE A 87 2.42 14.40 0.78
CA ILE A 87 1.84 14.93 -0.45
C ILE A 87 2.68 14.51 -1.67
N VAL A 88 3.99 14.73 -1.60
CA VAL A 88 4.91 14.37 -2.69
C VAL A 88 4.87 12.87 -2.96
N ALA A 89 4.96 12.04 -1.92
CA ALA A 89 4.91 10.59 -2.05
C ALA A 89 3.59 10.10 -2.67
N GLN A 90 2.46 10.63 -2.25
CA GLN A 90 1.14 10.26 -2.79
C GLN A 90 0.96 10.69 -4.25
N LEU A 91 1.42 11.87 -4.62
CA LEU A 91 1.35 12.33 -6.01
C LEU A 91 2.24 11.48 -6.92
N LEU A 92 3.46 11.16 -6.49
CA LEU A 92 4.38 10.29 -7.23
C LEU A 92 3.81 8.87 -7.36
N MET A 93 3.24 8.32 -6.28
CA MET A 93 2.60 7.01 -6.28
C MET A 93 1.41 6.98 -7.26
N ASN A 94 0.51 7.97 -7.18
CA ASN A 94 -0.63 8.07 -8.09
C ASN A 94 -0.19 8.24 -9.54
N GLN A 95 0.88 8.98 -9.79
CA GLN A 95 1.47 9.10 -11.13
C GLN A 95 2.06 7.76 -11.59
N GLY A 96 2.76 7.04 -10.72
CA GLY A 96 3.37 5.74 -11.01
C GLY A 96 2.32 4.69 -11.40
N TYR A 97 1.16 4.66 -10.76
CA TYR A 97 0.10 3.71 -11.07
C TYR A 97 -0.45 3.82 -12.51
N GLN A 98 -0.27 4.93 -13.19
CA GLN A 98 -0.63 5.06 -14.60
C GLN A 98 0.23 4.17 -15.51
N TYR A 99 1.50 3.99 -15.15
CA TYR A 99 2.47 3.27 -15.98
C TYR A 99 2.62 1.80 -15.57
N CYS A 100 2.16 1.43 -14.38
CA CYS A 100 2.31 0.09 -13.84
C CYS A 100 1.09 -0.79 -14.13
N LYS A 101 1.31 -2.09 -14.33
CA LYS A 101 0.24 -3.08 -14.30
C LYS A 101 -0.24 -3.27 -12.85
N SER A 102 -1.48 -3.72 -12.64
CA SER A 102 -2.07 -3.83 -11.29
C SER A 102 -1.26 -4.72 -10.33
N TRP A 103 -0.60 -5.76 -10.84
CA TRP A 103 0.25 -6.65 -10.05
C TRP A 103 1.61 -6.03 -9.71
N GLU A 104 2.14 -5.12 -10.55
CA GLU A 104 3.38 -4.37 -10.29
C GLU A 104 3.19 -3.40 -9.11
N GLY A 105 1.99 -2.76 -9.02
CA GLY A 105 1.63 -1.95 -7.87
C GLY A 105 1.70 -2.69 -6.55
N GLY A 106 1.31 -3.97 -6.53
CA GLY A 106 1.44 -4.83 -5.35
C GLY A 106 2.89 -5.07 -4.92
N LEU A 107 3.83 -5.17 -5.88
CA LEU A 107 5.27 -5.28 -5.58
C LEU A 107 5.81 -4.03 -4.88
N PHE A 108 5.42 -2.84 -5.35
CA PHE A 108 5.84 -1.58 -4.74
C PHE A 108 5.33 -1.44 -3.31
N LEU A 109 4.06 -1.80 -3.04
CA LEU A 109 3.50 -1.80 -1.69
C LEU A 109 4.22 -2.81 -0.76
N THR A 110 4.65 -3.96 -1.31
CA THR A 110 5.41 -4.92 -0.51
C THR A 110 6.82 -4.41 -0.17
N SER A 111 7.46 -3.67 -1.09
CA SER A 111 8.76 -3.04 -0.80
C SER A 111 8.63 -1.96 0.28
N GLU A 112 7.54 -1.21 0.33
CA GLU A 112 7.26 -0.23 1.40
C GLU A 112 7.33 -0.87 2.79
N ILE A 113 6.72 -2.05 2.96
CA ILE A 113 6.76 -2.79 4.23
C ILE A 113 8.20 -3.15 4.63
N ILE A 114 9.04 -3.55 3.66
CA ILE A 114 10.44 -3.88 3.92
C ILE A 114 11.22 -2.65 4.36
N TYR A 115 11.06 -1.52 3.67
CA TYR A 115 11.71 -0.26 4.06
C TYR A 115 11.22 0.23 5.42
N ALA A 116 9.90 0.22 5.67
CA ALA A 116 9.33 0.61 6.96
C ALA A 116 9.90 -0.23 8.09
N ALA A 117 10.01 -1.54 7.90
CA ALA A 117 10.62 -2.44 8.88
C ALA A 117 12.11 -2.14 9.11
N ALA A 118 12.88 -1.92 8.05
CA ALA A 118 14.29 -1.58 8.16
C ALA A 118 14.49 -0.26 8.92
N PHE A 119 13.71 0.76 8.65
CA PHE A 119 13.72 2.03 9.37
C PHE A 119 13.28 1.88 10.81
N GLY A 120 12.22 1.10 11.10
CA GLY A 120 11.76 0.80 12.46
C GLY A 120 12.86 0.16 13.31
N ILE A 121 13.58 -0.83 12.77
CA ILE A 121 14.69 -1.48 13.44
C ILE A 121 15.85 -0.50 13.66
N TYR A 122 16.23 0.25 12.62
CA TYR A 122 17.44 1.09 12.66
C TYR A 122 17.26 2.36 13.51
N PHE A 123 16.13 3.05 13.39
CA PHE A 123 15.89 4.34 14.06
C PHE A 123 15.14 4.22 15.38
N LEU A 124 14.21 3.26 15.49
CA LEU A 124 13.41 3.10 16.71
C LEU A 124 13.92 1.98 17.61
N GLY A 125 14.89 1.17 17.16
CA GLY A 125 15.41 0.04 17.92
C GLY A 125 14.36 -1.05 18.18
N GLU A 126 13.38 -1.19 17.30
CA GLU A 126 12.30 -2.16 17.46
C GLU A 126 12.85 -3.59 17.44
N LEU A 127 12.53 -4.35 18.48
CA LEU A 127 12.88 -5.76 18.55
C LEU A 127 11.94 -6.57 17.65
N THR A 128 12.48 -7.00 16.51
CA THR A 128 11.72 -7.84 15.59
C THR A 128 11.72 -9.30 16.05
N THR A 129 10.51 -9.85 16.14
CA THR A 129 10.31 -11.25 16.47
C THR A 129 10.58 -12.13 15.23
N TRP A 130 11.03 -13.36 15.40
CA TRP A 130 11.19 -14.34 14.33
C TRP A 130 9.95 -14.50 13.43
N ARG A 131 8.78 -14.33 14.01
CA ARG A 131 7.48 -14.35 13.30
C ARG A 131 7.33 -13.21 12.28
N PHE A 132 7.89 -12.05 12.60
CA PHE A 132 7.91 -10.91 11.67
C PHE A 132 8.69 -11.27 10.40
N TRP A 133 9.87 -11.84 10.53
CA TRP A 133 10.69 -12.29 9.41
C TRP A 133 10.01 -13.40 8.60
N GLY A 134 9.42 -14.40 9.29
CA GLY A 134 8.68 -15.49 8.64
C GLY A 134 7.46 -15.00 7.86
N GLY A 135 6.66 -14.10 8.45
CA GLY A 135 5.49 -13.49 7.79
C GLY A 135 5.88 -12.61 6.60
N GLY A 136 6.93 -11.79 6.76
CA GLY A 136 7.46 -10.94 5.70
C GLY A 136 7.98 -11.74 4.51
N LEU A 137 8.75 -12.81 4.76
CA LEU A 137 9.25 -13.73 3.72
C LEU A 137 8.11 -14.42 2.96
N LEU A 138 7.05 -14.85 3.65
CA LEU A 138 5.88 -15.46 3.01
C LEU A 138 5.13 -14.46 2.12
N ILE A 139 4.97 -13.22 2.55
CA ILE A 139 4.35 -12.16 1.76
C ILE A 139 5.20 -11.87 0.53
N PHE A 140 6.48 -11.61 0.71
CA PHE A 140 7.41 -11.32 -0.37
C PHE A 140 7.49 -12.48 -1.38
N GLY A 141 7.62 -13.71 -0.91
CA GLY A 141 7.65 -14.91 -1.75
C GLY A 141 6.37 -15.08 -2.57
N SER A 142 5.19 -14.83 -1.97
CA SER A 142 3.90 -14.91 -2.69
C SER A 142 3.82 -13.86 -3.80
N VAL A 143 4.29 -12.64 -3.54
CA VAL A 143 4.25 -11.55 -4.54
C VAL A 143 5.23 -11.83 -5.67
N VAL A 144 6.43 -12.30 -5.38
CA VAL A 144 7.41 -12.71 -6.40
C VAL A 144 6.88 -13.88 -7.24
N TYR A 145 6.25 -14.88 -6.61
CA TYR A 145 5.64 -16.00 -7.31
C TYR A 145 4.51 -15.54 -8.24
N LEU A 146 3.62 -14.68 -7.78
CA LEU A 146 2.55 -14.09 -8.60
C LEU A 146 3.11 -13.29 -9.78
N ASN A 147 4.19 -12.55 -9.56
CA ASN A 147 4.88 -11.83 -10.62
C ASN A 147 5.41 -12.79 -11.69
N HIS A 148 6.10 -13.84 -11.29
CA HIS A 148 6.65 -14.83 -12.20
C HIS A 148 5.55 -15.52 -13.02
N VAL A 149 4.46 -15.92 -12.39
CA VAL A 149 3.30 -16.56 -13.04
C VAL A 149 2.64 -15.62 -14.05
N ASN A 150 2.42 -14.36 -13.67
CA ASN A 150 1.79 -13.37 -14.55
C ASN A 150 2.68 -12.96 -15.72
N ALA A 151 4.00 -12.87 -15.52
CA ALA A 151 4.95 -12.62 -16.58
C ALA A 151 4.92 -13.76 -17.65
N LYS A 152 4.89 -15.01 -17.19
CA LYS A 152 4.72 -16.17 -18.10
C LYS A 152 3.40 -16.10 -18.86
N ARG A 153 2.29 -15.83 -18.17
CA ARG A 153 0.96 -15.77 -18.81
C ARG A 153 0.88 -14.71 -19.91
N ASN A 154 1.47 -13.54 -19.69
CA ASN A 154 1.55 -12.47 -20.70
C ASN A 154 2.38 -12.90 -21.92
N SER A 155 3.51 -13.57 -21.73
CA SER A 155 4.33 -14.09 -22.82
C SER A 155 3.57 -15.10 -23.70
N TYR A 156 2.77 -15.97 -23.10
CA TYR A 156 1.93 -16.91 -23.85
C TYR A 156 0.83 -16.20 -24.63
N SER A 157 0.17 -15.21 -24.03
CA SER A 157 -0.88 -14.43 -24.68
C SER A 157 -0.37 -13.67 -25.90
N ILE A 158 0.81 -13.06 -25.81
CA ILE A 158 1.44 -12.34 -26.92
C ILE A 158 1.80 -13.32 -28.05
N LYS A 159 2.38 -14.48 -27.72
CA LYS A 159 2.72 -15.50 -28.72
C LYS A 159 1.50 -16.03 -29.45
N SER A 160 0.39 -16.27 -28.75
CA SER A 160 -0.85 -16.76 -29.37
C SER A 160 -1.49 -15.72 -30.31
N VAL A 161 -1.40 -14.42 -29.97
CA VAL A 161 -1.89 -13.35 -30.86
C VAL A 161 -1.07 -13.22 -32.12
N ILE A 162 0.27 -13.30 -32.03
CA ILE A 162 1.17 -13.25 -33.19
C ILE A 162 0.96 -14.46 -34.11
N GLN A 163 0.70 -15.63 -33.53
CA GLN A 163 0.51 -16.86 -34.30
C GLN A 163 -0.84 -16.89 -35.01
N ASN A 164 -1.87 -16.24 -34.47
CA ASN A 164 -3.22 -16.17 -35.05
C ASN A 164 -3.39 -15.02 -36.08
N HIS A 165 -2.50 -14.03 -36.09
CA HIS A 165 -2.51 -12.90 -37.03
C HIS A 165 -1.13 -12.72 -37.72
N PRO A 166 -0.72 -13.60 -38.66
CA PRO A 166 0.56 -13.48 -39.34
C PRO A 166 0.67 -12.27 -40.29
N SER A 167 -0.42 -11.51 -40.48
CA SER A 167 -0.50 -10.36 -41.42
C SER A 167 -0.08 -9.03 -40.79
N VAL A 168 0.50 -8.99 -39.61
CA VAL A 168 0.96 -7.77 -38.92
C VAL A 168 2.49 -7.66 -38.89
N GLN A 169 3.15 -8.22 -39.92
CA GLN A 169 4.57 -7.98 -40.20
C GLN A 169 4.73 -6.98 -41.31
#